data_dea6a6b9d965e9f229c2b3b711cdf523
#
_entry.id   dea6a6b9d965e9f229c2b3b711cdf523
#
_cell.length_a   1.000
_cell.length_b   1.000
_cell.length_c   1.000
_cell.angle_alpha   90.00
_cell.angle_beta   90.00
_cell.angle_gamma   90.00
#
_symmetry.space_group_name_H-M   'P 1'
#
loop_
_entity.id
_entity.type
_entity.pdbx_description
1 polymer ?
#
loop_
_entity_poly.entity_id
_entity_poly.type
_entity_poly.pdbx_seq_one_letter_code
_entity_poly.pdbx_strand_id
1 'polypeptide(L)'
;MSGMLKAENVTVRYGARTVVQDLSFELKEGEWLMLVGPNGAGKSTLIEAIAGGVPYAGKLTLAGRNIRAFRASELARRIGVLAQKNAVSYAYSVEEVVSLGRYAHASDFLASRDDDGGERVERALELTGLTELRRASVLTLSGGELQRTFLAQVFAQNPQILILDEPANHLDLIYQKHIFSLIETWLRQPGRAVVSVVHDLSLARKYGTHAVLMHRGQCAAQGKIGDVMTAEKLQAVYEMDVYGWMREMLGQWA
;
A
#
# COMPACT_ATOMS: atom_id res chain seq x y z
N MET A 1 -21.49 9.13 -0.91
CA MET A 1 -20.86 7.80 -0.69
C MET A 1 -19.94 7.95 0.51
N SER A 2 -20.07 7.13 1.55
CA SER A 2 -19.16 7.19 2.71
C SER A 2 -17.78 6.68 2.29
N GLY A 3 -16.71 7.30 2.80
CA GLY A 3 -15.34 6.88 2.50
C GLY A 3 -15.08 5.44 2.93
N MET A 4 -14.23 4.74 2.18
CA MET A 4 -13.81 3.36 2.53
C MET A 4 -12.92 3.37 3.77
N LEU A 5 -11.98 4.34 3.85
CA LEU A 5 -11.11 4.57 5.00
C LEU A 5 -11.10 6.07 5.31
N LYS A 6 -11.26 6.44 6.58
CA LYS A 6 -11.18 7.82 7.02
C LYS A 6 -10.29 7.93 8.26
N ALA A 7 -9.36 8.86 8.22
CA ALA A 7 -8.54 9.29 9.33
C ALA A 7 -9.01 10.66 9.82
N GLU A 8 -9.21 10.83 11.13
CA GLU A 8 -9.62 12.07 11.77
C GLU A 8 -8.66 12.36 12.92
N ASN A 9 -7.85 13.42 12.79
CA ASN A 9 -6.87 13.92 13.76
C ASN A 9 -5.93 12.83 14.30
N VAL A 10 -5.42 11.98 13.39
CA VAL A 10 -4.56 10.86 13.77
C VAL A 10 -3.21 11.40 14.23
N THR A 11 -2.82 11.00 15.44
CA THR A 11 -1.52 11.34 16.04
C THR A 11 -0.83 10.07 16.53
N VAL A 12 0.43 9.88 16.13
CA VAL A 12 1.26 8.73 16.54
C VAL A 12 2.49 9.24 17.28
N ARG A 13 2.79 8.61 18.42
CA ARG A 13 3.92 8.95 19.28
C ARG A 13 4.73 7.71 19.66
N TYR A 14 6.05 7.88 19.69
CA TYR A 14 6.99 6.92 20.27
C TYR A 14 7.66 7.58 21.49
N GLY A 15 7.21 7.22 22.67
CA GLY A 15 7.62 7.91 23.90
C GLY A 15 7.25 9.40 23.85
N ALA A 16 8.22 10.27 24.02
CA ALA A 16 8.04 11.73 23.98
C ALA A 16 8.01 12.30 22.53
N ARG A 17 8.40 11.51 21.52
CA ARG A 17 8.50 11.98 20.13
C ARG A 17 7.17 11.79 19.40
N THR A 18 6.57 12.88 18.92
CA THR A 18 5.43 12.84 17.99
C THR A 18 5.98 12.67 16.58
N VAL A 19 5.53 11.63 15.87
CA VAL A 19 5.96 11.30 14.50
C VAL A 19 4.88 11.64 13.48
N VAL A 20 3.59 11.46 13.83
CA VAL A 20 2.46 11.93 13.05
C VAL A 20 1.60 12.79 13.96
N GLN A 21 1.17 13.96 13.48
CA GLN A 21 0.43 14.93 14.28
C GLN A 21 -0.82 15.41 13.54
N ASP A 22 -1.99 15.22 14.16
CA ASP A 22 -3.32 15.74 13.74
C ASP A 22 -3.62 15.52 12.24
N LEU A 23 -3.23 14.36 11.70
CA LEU A 23 -3.38 14.05 10.30
C LEU A 23 -4.79 13.54 10.02
N SER A 24 -5.46 14.15 9.04
CA SER A 24 -6.80 13.77 8.60
C SER A 24 -6.83 13.58 7.09
N PHE A 25 -7.47 12.51 6.62
CA PHE A 25 -7.72 12.27 5.19
C PHE A 25 -8.90 11.30 5.02
N GLU A 26 -9.41 11.22 3.81
CA GLU A 26 -10.43 10.26 3.40
C GLU A 26 -9.97 9.54 2.12
N LEU A 27 -10.21 8.23 2.08
CA LEU A 27 -9.97 7.37 0.91
C LEU A 27 -11.31 6.81 0.44
N LYS A 28 -11.61 6.97 -0.84
CA LYS A 28 -12.83 6.50 -1.46
C LYS A 28 -12.58 5.32 -2.40
N GLU A 29 -13.64 4.66 -2.80
CA GLU A 29 -13.59 3.61 -3.81
C GLU A 29 -13.00 4.14 -5.13
N GLY A 30 -12.15 3.34 -5.76
CA GLY A 30 -11.45 3.68 -6.99
C GLY A 30 -10.28 4.65 -6.82
N GLU A 31 -10.02 5.12 -5.60
CA GLU A 31 -8.89 6.03 -5.35
C GLU A 31 -7.60 5.28 -5.05
N TRP A 32 -6.51 5.78 -5.62
CA TRP A 32 -5.15 5.45 -5.24
C TRP A 32 -4.52 6.65 -4.55
N LEU A 33 -4.49 6.62 -3.21
CA LEU A 33 -3.93 7.68 -2.38
C LEU A 33 -2.42 7.48 -2.23
N MET A 34 -1.65 8.45 -2.69
CA MET A 34 -0.20 8.50 -2.53
C MET A 34 0.19 9.28 -1.28
N LEU A 35 0.88 8.64 -0.36
CA LEU A 35 1.55 9.32 0.75
C LEU A 35 2.94 9.73 0.27
N VAL A 36 3.13 11.03 0.04
CA VAL A 36 4.38 11.60 -0.48
C VAL A 36 4.99 12.57 0.52
N GLY A 37 6.28 12.80 0.44
CA GLY A 37 7.02 13.68 1.34
C GLY A 37 8.42 13.17 1.63
N PRO A 38 9.30 14.00 2.24
CA PRO A 38 10.68 13.63 2.56
C PRO A 38 10.79 12.42 3.49
N ASN A 39 11.99 11.85 3.58
CA ASN A 39 12.29 10.81 4.56
C ASN A 39 12.07 11.34 5.98
N GLY A 40 11.50 10.52 6.85
CA GLY A 40 11.18 10.92 8.21
C GLY A 40 9.89 11.77 8.36
N ALA A 41 9.14 12.02 7.27
CA ALA A 41 7.86 12.74 7.35
C ALA A 41 6.72 11.98 8.06
N GLY A 42 6.93 10.70 8.43
CA GLY A 42 5.94 9.91 9.18
C GLY A 42 5.05 9.00 8.32
N LYS A 43 5.36 8.84 7.01
CA LYS A 43 4.54 8.07 6.05
C LYS A 43 4.34 6.61 6.47
N SER A 44 5.42 5.86 6.69
CA SER A 44 5.35 4.44 7.11
C SER A 44 4.70 4.29 8.48
N THR A 45 4.97 5.22 9.42
CA THR A 45 4.30 5.25 10.73
C THR A 45 2.78 5.42 10.61
N LEU A 46 2.31 6.24 9.67
CA LEU A 46 0.88 6.39 9.40
C LEU A 46 0.30 5.07 8.85
N ILE A 47 0.99 4.42 7.93
CA ILE A 47 0.60 3.09 7.42
C ILE A 47 0.54 2.06 8.53
N GLU A 48 1.53 2.00 9.41
CA GLU A 48 1.53 1.10 10.56
C GLU A 48 0.34 1.36 11.50
N ALA A 49 -0.04 2.63 11.73
CA ALA A 49 -1.20 2.98 12.52
C ALA A 49 -2.51 2.51 11.87
N ILE A 50 -2.66 2.66 10.56
CA ILE A 50 -3.83 2.19 9.80
C ILE A 50 -3.91 0.65 9.83
N ALA A 51 -2.77 -0.03 9.71
CA ALA A 51 -2.67 -1.49 9.80
C ALA A 51 -2.87 -2.04 11.23
N GLY A 52 -2.97 -1.17 12.24
CA GLY A 52 -3.12 -1.56 13.63
C GLY A 52 -1.81 -1.99 14.31
N GLY A 53 -0.66 -1.75 13.68
CA GLY A 53 0.66 -2.14 14.18
C GLY A 53 1.20 -1.23 15.30
N VAL A 54 0.73 0.02 15.39
CA VAL A 54 1.15 0.98 16.42
C VAL A 54 -0.04 1.69 17.05
N PRO A 55 0.04 2.08 18.34
CA PRO A 55 -1.00 2.87 18.98
C PRO A 55 -1.04 4.30 18.41
N TYR A 56 -2.24 4.85 18.31
CA TYR A 56 -2.49 6.22 17.83
C TYR A 56 -3.58 6.91 18.67
N ALA A 57 -3.57 8.22 18.70
CA ALA A 57 -4.71 9.05 19.12
C ALA A 57 -5.51 9.49 17.89
N GLY A 58 -6.74 10.00 18.12
CA GLY A 58 -7.64 10.32 17.02
C GLY A 58 -8.50 9.12 16.62
N LYS A 59 -9.05 9.15 15.40
CA LYS A 59 -10.01 8.17 14.94
C LYS A 59 -9.67 7.66 13.53
N LEU A 60 -9.64 6.35 13.37
CA LEU A 60 -9.59 5.66 12.08
C LEU A 60 -10.87 4.85 11.89
N THR A 61 -11.56 5.06 10.79
CA THR A 61 -12.77 4.33 10.45
C THR A 61 -12.66 3.63 9.11
N LEU A 62 -13.12 2.40 9.05
CA LEU A 62 -13.23 1.57 7.85
C LEU A 62 -14.71 1.33 7.59
N ALA A 63 -15.22 1.78 6.45
CA ALA A 63 -16.63 1.75 6.10
C ALA A 63 -17.54 2.30 7.23
N GLY A 64 -17.15 3.43 7.84
CA GLY A 64 -17.87 4.09 8.92
C GLY A 64 -17.71 3.49 10.33
N ARG A 65 -17.13 2.28 10.47
CA ARG A 65 -16.89 1.62 11.76
C ARG A 65 -15.45 1.88 12.23
N ASN A 66 -15.25 2.18 13.52
CA ASN A 66 -13.91 2.39 14.07
C ASN A 66 -13.05 1.12 13.88
N ILE A 67 -11.81 1.28 13.38
CA ILE A 67 -10.88 0.18 13.14
C ILE A 67 -10.64 -0.67 14.40
N ARG A 68 -10.57 -0.02 15.59
CA ARG A 68 -10.38 -0.71 16.88
C ARG A 68 -11.55 -1.61 17.29
N ALA A 69 -12.71 -1.45 16.66
CA ALA A 69 -13.88 -2.29 16.93
C ALA A 69 -13.92 -3.57 16.09
N PHE A 70 -12.97 -3.74 15.16
CA PHE A 70 -12.81 -4.98 14.39
C PHE A 70 -11.95 -5.99 15.15
N ARG A 71 -12.27 -7.27 15.02
CA ARG A 71 -11.34 -8.34 15.36
C ARG A 71 -10.18 -8.35 14.34
N ALA A 72 -9.01 -8.82 14.75
CA ALA A 72 -7.85 -8.86 13.87
C ALA A 72 -8.13 -9.60 12.55
N SER A 73 -8.84 -10.75 12.59
CA SER A 73 -9.22 -11.51 11.40
C SER A 73 -10.21 -10.75 10.50
N GLU A 74 -11.17 -10.01 11.07
CA GLU A 74 -12.11 -9.18 10.31
C GLU A 74 -11.38 -8.05 9.58
N LEU A 75 -10.44 -7.39 10.27
CA LEU A 75 -9.63 -6.32 9.69
C LEU A 75 -8.72 -6.86 8.59
N ALA A 76 -8.06 -7.99 8.84
CA ALA A 76 -7.20 -8.65 7.87
C ALA A 76 -7.94 -9.14 6.62
N ARG A 77 -9.26 -9.39 6.64
CA ARG A 77 -10.07 -9.68 5.45
C ARG A 77 -10.37 -8.43 4.60
N ARG A 78 -10.24 -7.24 5.18
CA ARG A 78 -10.62 -5.97 4.53
C ARG A 78 -9.42 -5.15 4.10
N ILE A 79 -8.32 -5.23 4.81
CA ILE A 79 -7.08 -4.49 4.57
C ILE A 79 -5.96 -5.50 4.31
N GLY A 80 -5.38 -5.43 3.11
CA GLY A 80 -4.16 -6.14 2.75
C GLY A 80 -2.97 -5.21 2.89
N VAL A 81 -1.91 -5.67 3.54
CA VAL A 81 -0.71 -4.86 3.78
C VAL A 81 0.49 -5.51 3.12
N LEU A 82 1.17 -4.77 2.24
CA LEU A 82 2.48 -5.10 1.73
C LEU A 82 3.51 -4.18 2.41
N ALA A 83 4.26 -4.74 3.36
CA ALA A 83 5.27 -3.98 4.11
C ALA A 83 6.56 -3.80 3.29
N GLN A 84 7.35 -2.78 3.63
CA GLN A 84 8.63 -2.47 2.96
C GLN A 84 9.64 -3.63 3.07
N LYS A 85 9.66 -4.33 4.20
CA LYS A 85 10.58 -5.44 4.45
C LYS A 85 9.79 -6.74 4.57
N ASN A 86 9.81 -7.52 3.51
CA ASN A 86 9.31 -8.88 3.52
C ASN A 86 10.52 -9.82 3.44
N ALA A 87 10.83 -10.51 4.54
CA ALA A 87 11.91 -11.49 4.59
C ALA A 87 11.31 -12.88 4.76
N VAL A 88 11.75 -13.81 3.93
CA VAL A 88 11.44 -15.23 4.09
C VAL A 88 12.70 -15.95 4.54
N SER A 89 12.62 -16.62 5.69
CA SER A 89 13.74 -17.38 6.27
C SER A 89 13.63 -18.89 6.00
N TYR A 90 12.55 -19.34 5.34
CA TYR A 90 12.24 -20.74 5.12
C TYR A 90 12.00 -21.02 3.63
N ALA A 91 12.30 -22.25 3.21
CA ALA A 91 12.19 -22.70 1.82
C ALA A 91 10.74 -23.07 1.44
N TYR A 92 9.80 -22.12 1.61
CA TYR A 92 8.44 -22.27 1.11
C TYR A 92 8.41 -22.17 -0.42
N SER A 93 7.45 -22.86 -1.04
CA SER A 93 7.12 -22.61 -2.43
C SER A 93 6.35 -21.30 -2.60
N VAL A 94 6.35 -20.76 -3.82
CA VAL A 94 5.55 -19.57 -4.18
C VAL A 94 4.08 -19.79 -3.81
N GLU A 95 3.51 -20.95 -4.16
CA GLU A 95 2.12 -21.30 -3.88
C GLU A 95 1.81 -21.33 -2.38
N GLU A 96 2.72 -21.88 -1.56
CA GLU A 96 2.55 -21.88 -0.10
C GLU A 96 2.53 -20.46 0.46
N VAL A 97 3.44 -19.57 0.02
CA VAL A 97 3.45 -18.19 0.47
C VAL A 97 2.17 -17.46 0.03
N VAL A 98 1.73 -17.62 -1.22
CA VAL A 98 0.49 -17.00 -1.73
C VAL A 98 -0.72 -17.51 -0.94
N SER A 99 -0.75 -18.80 -0.60
CA SER A 99 -1.84 -19.43 0.19
C SER A 99 -1.94 -18.86 1.60
N LEU A 100 -0.84 -18.35 2.20
CA LEU A 100 -0.90 -17.65 3.49
C LEU A 100 -1.83 -16.43 3.46
N GLY A 101 -2.06 -15.82 2.30
CA GLY A 101 -3.05 -14.75 2.12
C GLY A 101 -4.46 -15.18 2.52
N ARG A 102 -4.76 -16.48 2.47
CA ARG A 102 -6.07 -17.01 2.86
C ARG A 102 -6.23 -17.28 4.36
N TYR A 103 -5.14 -17.16 5.14
CA TYR A 103 -5.16 -17.46 6.57
C TYR A 103 -6.22 -16.69 7.36
N ALA A 104 -6.46 -15.42 7.02
CA ALA A 104 -7.50 -14.62 7.67
C ALA A 104 -8.93 -15.16 7.44
N HIS A 105 -9.13 -16.02 6.45
CA HIS A 105 -10.42 -16.64 6.11
C HIS A 105 -10.57 -18.05 6.72
N ALA A 106 -9.49 -18.68 7.16
CA ALA A 106 -9.50 -20.05 7.70
C ALA A 106 -10.22 -20.19 9.06
N SER A 107 -10.47 -19.10 9.78
CA SER A 107 -11.09 -19.13 11.12
C SER A 107 -12.61 -19.38 11.12
N ASP A 108 -13.26 -19.38 9.97
CA ASP A 108 -14.69 -19.71 9.84
C ASP A 108 -14.88 -21.23 9.63
N PHE A 109 -14.33 -22.05 10.53
CA PHE A 109 -14.40 -23.51 10.48
C PHE A 109 -15.84 -24.08 10.40
N LEU A 110 -16.86 -23.24 10.62
CA LEU A 110 -18.28 -23.58 10.49
C LEU A 110 -18.98 -22.90 9.30
N ALA A 111 -18.32 -21.99 8.59
CA ALA A 111 -18.90 -21.28 7.47
C ALA A 111 -18.39 -21.86 6.14
N SER A 112 -19.16 -22.80 5.65
CA SER A 112 -19.26 -23.26 4.27
C SER A 112 -18.08 -24.02 3.64
N ARG A 113 -18.47 -25.16 3.06
CA ARG A 113 -17.76 -25.93 2.02
C ARG A 113 -17.60 -25.15 0.68
N ASP A 114 -17.89 -23.86 0.65
CA ASP A 114 -17.75 -22.94 -0.48
C ASP A 114 -16.56 -21.99 -0.28
N ASP A 115 -15.44 -22.50 0.26
CA ASP A 115 -14.21 -21.70 0.29
C ASP A 115 -13.58 -21.66 -1.12
N ASP A 116 -13.73 -20.52 -1.80
CA ASP A 116 -13.06 -20.20 -3.06
C ASP A 116 -11.55 -19.97 -2.90
N GLY A 117 -10.97 -20.39 -1.77
CA GLY A 117 -9.57 -20.16 -1.39
C GLY A 117 -8.58 -20.62 -2.45
N GLY A 118 -8.79 -21.82 -3.01
CA GLY A 118 -7.97 -22.33 -4.11
C GLY A 118 -8.07 -21.50 -5.37
N GLU A 119 -9.29 -21.10 -5.76
CA GLU A 119 -9.49 -20.21 -6.92
C GLU A 119 -8.85 -18.83 -6.72
N ARG A 120 -8.87 -18.27 -5.50
CA ARG A 120 -8.22 -16.99 -5.21
C ARG A 120 -6.72 -17.08 -5.33
N VAL A 121 -6.11 -18.16 -4.86
CA VAL A 121 -4.68 -18.41 -5.01
C VAL A 121 -4.32 -18.53 -6.49
N GLU A 122 -5.07 -19.32 -7.26
CA GLU A 122 -4.84 -19.50 -8.69
C GLU A 122 -4.91 -18.15 -9.44
N ARG A 123 -5.98 -17.39 -9.23
CA ARG A 123 -6.14 -16.04 -9.83
C ARG A 123 -5.02 -15.07 -9.44
N ALA A 124 -4.53 -15.15 -8.20
CA ALA A 124 -3.43 -14.32 -7.76
C ALA A 124 -2.12 -14.70 -8.45
N LEU A 125 -1.85 -16.00 -8.62
CA LEU A 125 -0.68 -16.50 -9.36
C LEU A 125 -0.74 -16.10 -10.85
N GLU A 126 -1.90 -16.27 -11.49
CA GLU A 126 -2.12 -15.84 -12.87
C GLU A 126 -1.91 -14.34 -13.05
N LEU A 127 -2.57 -13.51 -12.21
CA LEU A 127 -2.49 -12.06 -12.28
C LEU A 127 -1.05 -11.55 -12.14
N THR A 128 -0.25 -12.19 -11.29
CA THR A 128 1.13 -11.78 -11.05
C THR A 128 2.16 -12.48 -11.96
N GLY A 129 1.71 -13.37 -12.86
CA GLY A 129 2.57 -14.11 -13.78
C GLY A 129 3.51 -15.07 -13.06
N LEU A 130 3.02 -15.75 -11.99
CA LEU A 130 3.79 -16.68 -11.18
C LEU A 130 3.38 -18.15 -11.35
N THR A 131 2.46 -18.44 -12.26
CA THR A 131 1.92 -19.80 -12.47
C THR A 131 3.02 -20.85 -12.71
N GLU A 132 4.00 -20.55 -13.56
CA GLU A 132 5.12 -21.44 -13.86
C GLU A 132 6.11 -21.58 -12.69
N LEU A 133 6.13 -20.60 -11.79
CA LEU A 133 7.01 -20.57 -10.61
C LEU A 133 6.34 -21.10 -9.36
N ARG A 134 5.08 -21.58 -9.43
CA ARG A 134 4.27 -21.95 -8.26
C ARG A 134 4.96 -22.91 -7.30
N ARG A 135 5.77 -23.84 -7.81
CA ARG A 135 6.53 -24.85 -7.03
C ARG A 135 7.96 -24.42 -6.71
N ALA A 136 8.43 -23.30 -7.24
CA ALA A 136 9.76 -22.80 -6.97
C ALA A 136 9.89 -22.36 -5.52
N SER A 137 11.06 -22.60 -4.90
CA SER A 137 11.35 -22.07 -3.58
C SER A 137 11.51 -20.56 -3.62
N VAL A 138 10.86 -19.84 -2.70
CA VAL A 138 10.99 -18.38 -2.59
C VAL A 138 12.42 -17.91 -2.31
N LEU A 139 13.28 -18.79 -1.79
CA LEU A 139 14.71 -18.48 -1.57
C LEU A 139 15.53 -18.44 -2.85
N THR A 140 15.00 -18.96 -3.96
CA THR A 140 15.70 -19.01 -5.26
C THR A 140 15.20 -17.94 -6.23
N LEU A 141 14.19 -17.16 -5.84
CA LEU A 141 13.59 -16.14 -6.68
C LEU A 141 14.48 -14.89 -6.80
N SER A 142 14.40 -14.24 -7.96
CA SER A 142 14.88 -12.86 -8.10
C SER A 142 14.08 -11.90 -7.20
N GLY A 143 14.63 -10.71 -6.92
CA GLY A 143 13.94 -9.71 -6.10
C GLY A 143 12.56 -9.33 -6.66
N GLY A 144 12.44 -9.23 -7.99
CA GLY A 144 11.16 -8.92 -8.65
C GLY A 144 10.14 -10.06 -8.56
N GLU A 145 10.57 -11.32 -8.66
CA GLU A 145 9.71 -12.49 -8.48
C GLU A 145 9.25 -12.63 -7.04
N LEU A 146 10.14 -12.41 -6.09
CA LEU A 146 9.80 -12.43 -4.66
C LEU A 146 8.79 -11.31 -4.32
N GLN A 147 9.00 -10.11 -4.84
CA GLN A 147 8.06 -9.00 -4.62
C GLN A 147 6.68 -9.29 -5.24
N ARG A 148 6.63 -9.89 -6.43
CA ARG A 148 5.37 -10.35 -7.04
C ARG A 148 4.71 -11.44 -6.22
N THR A 149 5.49 -12.33 -5.59
CA THR A 149 4.97 -13.38 -4.71
C THR A 149 4.25 -12.79 -3.48
N PHE A 150 4.84 -11.78 -2.83
CA PHE A 150 4.16 -11.09 -1.73
C PHE A 150 2.93 -10.29 -2.19
N LEU A 151 3.00 -9.68 -3.37
CA LEU A 151 1.84 -9.01 -3.94
C LEU A 151 0.72 -10.02 -4.25
N ALA A 152 1.05 -11.19 -4.80
CA ALA A 152 0.11 -12.30 -5.04
C ALA A 152 -0.53 -12.79 -3.73
N GLN A 153 0.26 -12.92 -2.66
CA GLN A 153 -0.25 -13.24 -1.32
C GLN A 153 -1.32 -12.24 -0.87
N VAL A 154 -1.05 -10.95 -1.02
CA VAL A 154 -2.02 -9.90 -0.66
C VAL A 154 -3.24 -9.91 -1.60
N PHE A 155 -3.08 -10.21 -2.87
CA PHE A 155 -4.21 -10.37 -3.81
C PHE A 155 -5.06 -11.61 -3.49
N ALA A 156 -4.45 -12.73 -3.11
CA ALA A 156 -5.15 -13.94 -2.66
C ALA A 156 -5.99 -13.69 -1.40
N GLN A 157 -5.55 -12.79 -0.51
CA GLN A 157 -6.33 -12.35 0.64
C GLN A 157 -7.65 -11.68 0.22
N ASN A 158 -7.72 -11.11 -1.00
CA ASN A 158 -8.89 -10.43 -1.57
C ASN A 158 -9.41 -9.27 -0.71
N PRO A 159 -8.56 -8.34 -0.26
CA PRO A 159 -8.96 -7.22 0.58
C PRO A 159 -9.77 -6.18 -0.20
N GLN A 160 -10.40 -5.24 0.51
CA GLN A 160 -11.04 -4.06 -0.05
C GLN A 160 -10.05 -2.90 -0.22
N ILE A 161 -9.06 -2.84 0.65
CA ILE A 161 -8.04 -1.79 0.65
C ILE A 161 -6.66 -2.44 0.64
N LEU A 162 -5.81 -2.00 -0.29
CA LEU A 162 -4.38 -2.29 -0.27
C LEU A 162 -3.63 -1.17 0.43
N ILE A 163 -2.75 -1.52 1.35
CA ILE A 163 -1.78 -0.62 1.96
C ILE A 163 -0.39 -1.09 1.55
N LEU A 164 0.34 -0.24 0.84
CA LEU A 164 1.60 -0.59 0.22
C LEU A 164 2.69 0.37 0.69
N ASP A 165 3.68 -0.15 1.42
CA ASP A 165 4.84 0.63 1.84
C ASP A 165 6.00 0.37 0.88
N GLU A 166 6.24 1.30 -0.04
CA GLU A 166 7.28 1.25 -1.06
C GLU A 166 7.24 -0.05 -1.91
N PRO A 167 6.12 -0.36 -2.60
CA PRO A 167 5.88 -1.67 -3.22
C PRO A 167 6.88 -2.05 -4.32
N ALA A 168 7.62 -1.10 -4.86
CA ALA A 168 8.56 -1.32 -5.95
C ALA A 168 9.98 -0.81 -5.62
N ASN A 169 10.31 -0.59 -4.33
CA ASN A 169 11.64 -0.16 -3.93
C ASN A 169 12.68 -1.23 -4.24
N HIS A 170 13.87 -0.81 -4.63
CA HIS A 170 15.01 -1.68 -5.04
C HIS A 170 14.76 -2.57 -6.27
N LEU A 171 13.66 -2.36 -7.01
CA LEU A 171 13.39 -3.04 -8.27
C LEU A 171 13.90 -2.19 -9.44
N ASP A 172 14.30 -2.85 -10.52
CA ASP A 172 14.60 -2.16 -11.79
C ASP A 172 13.33 -1.59 -12.45
N LEU A 173 13.49 -0.74 -13.46
CA LEU A 173 12.41 -0.02 -14.11
C LEU A 173 11.32 -0.93 -14.70
N ILE A 174 11.70 -2.11 -15.21
CA ILE A 174 10.77 -3.07 -15.81
C ILE A 174 9.86 -3.62 -14.74
N TYR A 175 10.43 -4.06 -13.61
CA TYR A 175 9.66 -4.61 -12.50
C TYR A 175 8.86 -3.54 -11.76
N GLN A 176 9.38 -2.32 -11.59
CA GLN A 176 8.61 -1.19 -11.06
C GLN A 176 7.34 -0.95 -11.88
N LYS A 177 7.48 -0.80 -13.21
CA LYS A 177 6.34 -0.63 -14.12
C LYS A 177 5.35 -1.79 -13.99
N HIS A 178 5.85 -3.02 -13.91
CA HIS A 178 5.01 -4.22 -13.80
C HIS A 178 4.19 -4.22 -12.50
N ILE A 179 4.82 -4.00 -11.34
CA ILE A 179 4.15 -3.94 -10.04
C ILE A 179 3.05 -2.87 -10.01
N PHE A 180 3.35 -1.65 -10.47
CA PHE A 180 2.35 -0.58 -10.51
C PHE A 180 1.19 -0.90 -11.44
N SER A 181 1.44 -1.53 -12.60
CA SER A 181 0.39 -1.96 -13.53
C SER A 181 -0.49 -3.07 -12.94
N LEU A 182 0.06 -3.99 -12.16
CA LEU A 182 -0.70 -5.01 -11.44
C LEU A 182 -1.62 -4.39 -10.40
N ILE A 183 -1.12 -3.43 -9.61
CA ILE A 183 -1.91 -2.72 -8.61
C ILE A 183 -3.03 -1.91 -9.29
N GLU A 184 -2.73 -1.23 -10.40
CA GLU A 184 -3.74 -0.49 -11.19
C GLU A 184 -4.84 -1.42 -11.71
N THR A 185 -4.46 -2.59 -12.24
CA THR A 185 -5.41 -3.61 -12.72
C THR A 185 -6.30 -4.12 -11.58
N TRP A 186 -5.70 -4.36 -10.41
CA TRP A 186 -6.44 -4.76 -9.23
C TRP A 186 -7.41 -3.67 -8.75
N LEU A 187 -7.00 -2.39 -8.75
CA LEU A 187 -7.81 -1.24 -8.32
C LEU A 187 -9.06 -1.03 -9.20
N ARG A 188 -9.01 -1.41 -10.47
CA ARG A 188 -10.18 -1.27 -11.40
C ARG A 188 -11.37 -2.14 -11.02
N GLN A 189 -11.20 -3.11 -10.12
CA GLN A 189 -12.32 -3.92 -9.63
C GLN A 189 -13.19 -3.11 -8.67
N PRO A 190 -14.54 -3.33 -8.66
CA PRO A 190 -15.44 -2.62 -7.75
C PRO A 190 -15.09 -2.84 -6.27
N GLY A 191 -15.32 -1.84 -5.43
CA GLY A 191 -15.12 -1.94 -3.99
C GLY A 191 -13.64 -1.92 -3.57
N ARG A 192 -12.73 -1.40 -4.42
CA ARG A 192 -11.27 -1.36 -4.18
C ARG A 192 -10.77 0.05 -3.97
N ALA A 193 -9.73 0.17 -3.13
CA ALA A 193 -8.95 1.39 -2.96
C ALA A 193 -7.52 1.06 -2.55
N VAL A 194 -6.58 1.98 -2.78
CA VAL A 194 -5.16 1.78 -2.49
C VAL A 194 -4.60 2.98 -1.72
N VAL A 195 -3.79 2.71 -0.71
CA VAL A 195 -2.89 3.69 -0.07
C VAL A 195 -1.46 3.22 -0.30
N SER A 196 -0.61 4.07 -0.84
CA SER A 196 0.80 3.72 -1.07
C SER A 196 1.74 4.80 -0.55
N VAL A 197 2.81 4.40 0.11
CA VAL A 197 4.01 5.23 0.25
C VAL A 197 4.86 5.04 -0.99
N VAL A 198 5.23 6.13 -1.64
CA VAL A 198 6.07 6.13 -2.84
C VAL A 198 7.10 7.24 -2.74
N HIS A 199 8.38 6.91 -2.97
CA HIS A 199 9.47 7.91 -2.99
C HIS A 199 9.66 8.55 -4.36
N ASP A 200 9.42 7.79 -5.42
CA ASP A 200 9.48 8.30 -6.79
C ASP A 200 8.23 9.14 -7.09
N LEU A 201 8.43 10.45 -7.17
CA LEU A 201 7.36 11.40 -7.45
C LEU A 201 6.77 11.25 -8.86
N SER A 202 7.54 10.70 -9.82
CA SER A 202 7.05 10.42 -11.16
C SER A 202 6.05 9.26 -11.14
N LEU A 203 6.37 8.19 -10.39
CA LEU A 203 5.44 7.08 -10.18
C LEU A 203 4.20 7.52 -9.42
N ALA A 204 4.36 8.30 -8.35
CA ALA A 204 3.23 8.85 -7.60
C ALA A 204 2.31 9.66 -8.50
N ARG A 205 2.85 10.57 -9.33
CA ARG A 205 2.09 11.41 -10.25
C ARG A 205 1.41 10.64 -11.37
N LYS A 206 2.05 9.56 -11.85
CA LYS A 206 1.54 8.75 -12.95
C LYS A 206 0.37 7.87 -12.54
N TYR A 207 0.44 7.23 -11.38
CA TYR A 207 -0.52 6.21 -10.95
C TYR A 207 -1.50 6.71 -9.89
N GLY A 208 -1.12 7.68 -9.07
CA GLY A 208 -1.97 8.23 -8.02
C GLY A 208 -3.14 9.04 -8.56
N THR A 209 -4.31 8.85 -7.95
CA THR A 209 -5.48 9.72 -8.17
C THR A 209 -5.50 10.88 -7.19
N HIS A 210 -5.10 10.61 -5.95
CA HIS A 210 -5.05 11.54 -4.82
C HIS A 210 -3.70 11.46 -4.11
N ALA A 211 -3.35 12.51 -3.38
CA ALA A 211 -2.16 12.53 -2.55
C ALA A 211 -2.40 13.20 -1.20
N VAL A 212 -1.62 12.77 -0.21
CA VAL A 212 -1.33 13.50 1.03
C VAL A 212 0.16 13.81 1.02
N LEU A 213 0.50 15.09 0.93
CA LEU A 213 1.88 15.58 1.02
C LEU A 213 2.20 15.81 2.49
N MET A 214 3.12 15.01 3.02
CA MET A 214 3.49 15.04 4.44
C MET A 214 4.83 15.77 4.63
N HIS A 215 4.88 16.62 5.65
CA HIS A 215 6.09 17.28 6.10
C HIS A 215 6.14 17.29 7.63
N ARG A 216 7.24 16.80 8.21
CA ARG A 216 7.48 16.80 9.67
C ARG A 216 6.31 16.27 10.50
N GLY A 217 5.70 15.19 10.03
CA GLY A 217 4.58 14.53 10.70
C GLY A 217 3.20 15.13 10.45
N GLN A 218 3.09 16.20 9.68
CA GLN A 218 1.84 16.91 9.40
C GLN A 218 1.45 16.82 7.92
N CYS A 219 0.17 17.07 7.64
CA CYS A 219 -0.34 17.21 6.28
C CYS A 219 -0.05 18.64 5.77
N ALA A 220 0.87 18.77 4.82
CA ALA A 220 1.15 20.05 4.15
C ALA A 220 0.11 20.35 3.05
N ALA A 221 -0.37 19.33 2.34
CA ALA A 221 -1.43 19.44 1.34
C ALA A 221 -2.09 18.08 1.10
N GLN A 222 -3.37 18.08 0.73
CA GLN A 222 -4.10 16.87 0.34
C GLN A 222 -5.15 17.17 -0.74
N GLY A 223 -5.51 16.17 -1.53
CA GLY A 223 -6.50 16.27 -2.59
C GLY A 223 -6.11 15.50 -3.85
N LYS A 224 -6.62 15.92 -5.01
CA LYS A 224 -6.25 15.31 -6.29
C LYS A 224 -4.75 15.45 -6.53
N ILE A 225 -4.15 14.43 -7.12
CA ILE A 225 -2.68 14.34 -7.28
C ILE A 225 -2.09 15.58 -7.97
N GLY A 226 -2.76 16.12 -9.01
CA GLY A 226 -2.30 17.30 -9.73
C GLY A 226 -2.34 18.58 -8.90
N ASP A 227 -3.31 18.71 -7.99
CA ASP A 227 -3.49 19.88 -7.13
C ASP A 227 -2.54 19.87 -5.93
N VAL A 228 -2.08 18.69 -5.51
CA VAL A 228 -1.16 18.49 -4.38
C VAL A 228 0.29 18.56 -4.84
N MET A 229 0.62 17.93 -5.96
CA MET A 229 2.00 17.87 -6.46
C MET A 229 2.30 19.03 -7.41
N THR A 230 2.06 20.28 -6.97
CA THR A 230 2.46 21.48 -7.72
C THR A 230 3.92 21.85 -7.42
N ALA A 231 4.55 22.64 -8.32
CA ALA A 231 5.93 23.08 -8.14
C ALA A 231 6.10 23.81 -6.81
N GLU A 232 5.19 24.75 -6.49
CA GLU A 232 5.21 25.53 -5.26
C GLU A 232 5.15 24.67 -4.00
N LYS A 233 4.18 23.73 -3.92
CA LYS A 233 4.01 22.87 -2.73
C LYS A 233 5.17 21.90 -2.56
N LEU A 234 5.66 21.31 -3.66
CA LEU A 234 6.82 20.42 -3.60
C LEU A 234 8.08 21.19 -3.18
N GLN A 235 8.31 22.40 -3.72
CA GLN A 235 9.43 23.25 -3.33
C GLN A 235 9.38 23.59 -1.84
N ALA A 236 8.20 23.94 -1.31
CA ALA A 236 8.04 24.27 0.10
C ALA A 236 8.33 23.07 1.03
N VAL A 237 7.99 21.83 0.62
CA VAL A 237 8.14 20.63 1.44
C VAL A 237 9.52 19.98 1.30
N TYR A 238 10.09 19.96 0.07
CA TYR A 238 11.40 19.36 -0.20
C TYR A 238 12.56 20.35 -0.08
N GLU A 239 12.25 21.65 0.11
CA GLU A 239 13.22 22.75 0.22
C GLU A 239 14.17 22.85 -1.01
N MET A 240 13.66 22.43 -2.21
CA MET A 240 14.36 22.48 -3.49
C MET A 240 13.37 22.63 -4.66
N ASP A 241 13.86 23.15 -5.79
CA ASP A 241 13.09 23.16 -7.04
C ASP A 241 12.98 21.76 -7.64
N VAL A 242 12.00 20.98 -7.13
CA VAL A 242 11.74 19.61 -7.59
C VAL A 242 11.39 19.58 -9.09
N TYR A 243 10.62 20.52 -9.57
CA TYR A 243 10.22 20.56 -10.99
C TYR A 243 11.39 20.88 -11.92
N GLY A 244 12.24 21.85 -11.57
CA GLY A 244 13.48 22.15 -12.30
C GLY A 244 14.39 20.94 -12.35
N TRP A 245 14.62 20.30 -11.21
CA TRP A 245 15.42 19.07 -11.11
C TRP A 245 14.88 17.93 -11.99
N MET A 246 13.58 17.66 -11.93
CA MET A 246 12.96 16.61 -12.73
C MET A 246 13.05 16.89 -14.23
N ARG A 247 12.89 18.16 -14.66
CA ARG A 247 13.07 18.56 -16.07
C ARG A 247 14.50 18.37 -16.54
N GLU A 248 15.47 18.75 -15.72
CA GLU A 248 16.89 18.55 -16.01
C GLU A 248 17.21 17.08 -16.22
N MET A 249 16.73 16.21 -15.31
CA MET A 249 16.93 14.77 -15.41
C MET A 249 16.27 14.19 -16.65
N LEU A 250 15.03 14.56 -16.95
CA LEU A 250 14.30 14.10 -18.15
C LEU A 250 14.92 14.63 -19.44
N GLY A 251 15.48 15.83 -19.43
CA GLY A 251 16.17 16.43 -20.58
C GLY A 251 17.40 15.63 -21.05
N GLN A 252 17.96 14.77 -20.21
CA GLN A 252 19.06 13.87 -20.59
C GLN A 252 18.61 12.71 -21.51
N TRP A 253 17.29 12.50 -21.64
CA TRP A 253 16.71 11.40 -22.45
C TRP A 253 15.96 11.92 -23.69
N ALA A 254 15.96 13.23 -23.94
CA ALA A 254 15.28 13.89 -25.08
C ALA A 254 16.18 14.03 -26.32
#